data_f934c4344699252f91c091171923114f
#
_entry.id   f934c4344699252f91c091171923114f
#
_cell.length_a   1.000
_cell.length_b   1.000
_cell.length_c   1.000
_cell.angle_alpha   90.00
_cell.angle_beta   90.00
_cell.angle_gamma   90.00
#
_symmetry.space_group_name_H-M   'P 1'
#
loop_
_entity.id
_entity.type
_entity.pdbx_description
1 polymer ?
#
loop_
_entity_poly.entity_id
_entity_poly.type
_entity_poly.pdbx_seq_one_letter_code
_entity_poly.pdbx_strand_id
1 'polypeptide(L)'
;EVIEYAIVEQAQMIISHHPFIFKGLKSLHLDSPQGKLIEKLIKNDIVVYSAHTNLDITIGGLNDMLANRLGLTNVRGFVPTGSDMVYKITTFVPTDTADAVREAMASAGAGRIGNYESCSFSFAGEGRFRGNDESHPVIGEAGTLTVVPEVAVNVIVDGAHKQAVINAMKEAHPYEEVAYEVFTLHEPNIGRTLGRIGELPETMDFESFREHLQESLPHANLRFGGIKKDSIKTIALCSGGGAEFIKNAVKADAYVTGDVKYHDAQLAKELGLLVVDAGHFGTEEIVADGIRDYLRDQSDKGGWDIAVQSFENQADFFFE
;
A
#
# COMPACT_ATOMS: atom_id res chain seq x y z
N GLU A 1 -13.99 17.35 17.45
CA GLU A 1 -14.52 16.16 18.14
C GLU A 1 -13.43 15.11 18.30
N VAL A 2 -12.79 14.57 17.24
CA VAL A 2 -11.74 13.53 17.31
C VAL A 2 -10.57 13.93 18.24
N ILE A 3 -10.07 15.17 18.12
CA ILE A 3 -8.96 15.67 18.96
C ILE A 3 -9.41 15.76 20.44
N GLU A 4 -10.63 16.19 20.71
CA GLU A 4 -11.16 16.23 22.08
C GLU A 4 -11.28 14.82 22.67
N TYR A 5 -11.76 13.88 21.86
CA TYR A 5 -11.83 12.47 22.26
C TYR A 5 -10.42 11.92 22.55
N ALA A 6 -9.45 12.16 21.66
CA ALA A 6 -8.07 11.73 21.85
C ALA A 6 -7.43 12.30 23.13
N ILE A 7 -7.75 13.56 23.50
CA ILE A 7 -7.31 14.17 24.75
C ILE A 7 -7.92 13.47 25.97
N VAL A 8 -9.22 13.17 25.93
CA VAL A 8 -9.94 12.47 27.02
C VAL A 8 -9.39 11.06 27.21
N GLU A 9 -9.15 10.35 26.13
CA GLU A 9 -8.59 8.99 26.12
C GLU A 9 -7.05 8.96 26.33
N GLN A 10 -6.41 10.10 26.48
CA GLN A 10 -4.95 10.24 26.66
C GLN A 10 -4.16 9.55 25.51
N ALA A 11 -4.70 9.61 24.31
CA ALA A 11 -4.04 9.02 23.13
C ALA A 11 -2.79 9.81 22.75
N GLN A 12 -1.70 9.11 22.41
CA GLN A 12 -0.44 9.71 21.99
C GLN A 12 -0.42 9.94 20.46
N MET A 13 -1.30 9.27 19.72
CA MET A 13 -1.36 9.38 18.26
C MET A 13 -2.80 9.32 17.76
N ILE A 14 -3.09 10.12 16.74
CA ILE A 14 -4.30 10.03 15.92
C ILE A 14 -3.87 9.55 14.54
N ILE A 15 -4.51 8.49 14.04
CA ILE A 15 -4.36 8.05 12.65
C ILE A 15 -5.62 8.45 11.91
N SER A 16 -5.48 9.28 10.87
CA SER A 16 -6.56 9.74 10.02
C SER A 16 -6.39 9.26 8.59
N HIS A 17 -7.48 9.15 7.85
CA HIS A 17 -7.41 8.94 6.41
C HIS A 17 -7.04 10.24 5.71
N HIS A 18 -7.85 11.25 5.84
CA HIS A 18 -7.56 12.55 5.24
C HIS A 18 -6.44 13.31 5.97
N PRO A 19 -5.52 13.95 5.22
CA PRO A 19 -4.47 14.77 5.81
C PRO A 19 -5.06 15.94 6.60
N PHE A 20 -4.68 16.06 7.86
CA PHE A 20 -5.05 17.19 8.70
C PHE A 20 -4.52 18.52 8.15
N ILE A 21 -3.34 18.50 7.54
CA ILE A 21 -2.75 19.61 6.79
C ILE A 21 -2.58 19.16 5.34
N PHE A 22 -3.59 19.44 4.50
CA PHE A 22 -3.56 19.05 3.08
C PHE A 22 -2.58 19.88 2.25
N LYS A 23 -2.52 21.20 2.53
CA LYS A 23 -1.57 22.13 1.88
C LYS A 23 -0.61 22.66 2.93
N GLY A 24 0.69 22.65 2.65
CA GLY A 24 1.71 23.16 3.56
C GLY A 24 1.39 24.59 4.03
N LEU A 25 1.46 24.81 5.34
CA LEU A 25 1.19 26.11 5.95
C LEU A 25 2.43 26.99 5.80
N LYS A 26 2.25 28.22 5.28
CA LYS A 26 3.30 29.24 5.24
C LYS A 26 3.42 30.00 6.56
N SER A 27 2.35 30.04 7.33
CA SER A 27 2.27 30.67 8.65
C SER A 27 1.21 29.95 9.48
N LEU A 28 1.37 29.96 10.80
CA LEU A 28 0.42 29.40 11.75
C LEU A 28 -0.21 30.52 12.56
N HIS A 29 -1.51 30.72 12.38
CA HIS A 29 -2.30 31.67 13.14
C HIS A 29 -3.17 30.91 14.16
N LEU A 30 -2.82 31.01 15.43
CA LEU A 30 -3.48 30.26 16.52
C LEU A 30 -4.93 30.68 16.79
N ASP A 31 -5.37 31.82 16.29
CA ASP A 31 -6.76 32.30 16.35
C ASP A 31 -7.65 31.72 15.25
N SER A 32 -7.05 31.13 14.19
CA SER A 32 -7.79 30.44 13.15
C SER A 32 -8.34 29.08 13.64
N PRO A 33 -9.43 28.55 13.03
CA PRO A 33 -9.95 27.23 13.40
C PRO A 33 -8.89 26.13 13.35
N GLN A 34 -8.10 26.07 12.26
CA GLN A 34 -7.02 25.07 12.11
C GLN A 34 -5.90 25.29 13.11
N GLY A 35 -5.50 26.55 13.36
CA GLY A 35 -4.46 26.89 14.33
C GLY A 35 -4.83 26.48 15.76
N LYS A 36 -6.08 26.65 16.17
CA LYS A 36 -6.57 26.16 17.48
C LYS A 36 -6.49 24.65 17.63
N LEU A 37 -6.76 23.92 16.55
CA LEU A 37 -6.62 22.45 16.57
C LEU A 37 -5.16 22.02 16.65
N ILE A 38 -4.27 22.68 15.89
CA ILE A 38 -2.81 22.45 15.97
C ILE A 38 -2.29 22.76 17.38
N GLU A 39 -2.71 23.88 17.97
CA GLU A 39 -2.34 24.24 19.34
C GLU A 39 -2.76 23.16 20.35
N LYS A 40 -3.97 22.62 20.24
CA LYS A 40 -4.45 21.53 21.11
C LYS A 40 -3.58 20.27 20.97
N LEU A 41 -3.27 19.86 19.73
CA LEU A 41 -2.41 18.70 19.49
C LEU A 41 -1.03 18.87 20.12
N ILE A 42 -0.39 20.04 19.90
CA ILE A 42 0.94 20.35 20.46
C ILE A 42 0.90 20.38 21.98
N LYS A 43 -0.10 21.04 22.59
CA LYS A 43 -0.22 21.16 24.06
C LYS A 43 -0.46 19.82 24.76
N ASN A 44 -1.02 18.84 24.06
CA ASN A 44 -1.32 17.50 24.61
C ASN A 44 -0.34 16.43 24.08
N ASP A 45 0.71 16.83 23.37
CA ASP A 45 1.73 15.93 22.81
C ASP A 45 1.16 14.80 21.94
N ILE A 46 0.15 15.13 21.11
CA ILE A 46 -0.55 14.18 20.24
C ILE A 46 0.01 14.29 18.81
N VAL A 47 0.55 13.18 18.31
CA VAL A 47 0.98 13.04 16.91
C VAL A 47 -0.20 12.77 16.01
N VAL A 48 -0.24 13.35 14.81
CA VAL A 48 -1.22 13.02 13.77
C VAL A 48 -0.50 12.41 12.58
N TYR A 49 -0.87 11.18 12.24
CA TYR A 49 -0.43 10.48 11.03
C TYR A 49 -1.61 10.31 10.07
N SER A 50 -1.42 10.61 8.80
CA SER A 50 -2.49 10.47 7.79
C SER A 50 -2.12 9.41 6.76
N ALA A 51 -2.95 8.37 6.67
CA ALA A 51 -2.87 7.30 5.70
C ALA A 51 -3.91 7.55 4.60
N HIS A 52 -3.56 8.35 3.59
CA HIS A 52 -4.45 8.81 2.53
C HIS A 52 -4.30 7.93 1.27
N THR A 53 -3.94 8.49 0.14
CA THR A 53 -3.79 7.78 -1.14
C THR A 53 -2.83 6.59 -1.08
N ASN A 54 -1.83 6.61 -0.20
CA ASN A 54 -0.99 5.44 0.05
C ASN A 54 -1.77 4.24 0.60
N LEU A 55 -2.85 4.47 1.37
CA LEU A 55 -3.74 3.42 1.85
C LEU A 55 -4.73 2.97 0.75
N ASP A 56 -5.17 3.90 -0.11
CA ASP A 56 -6.08 3.59 -1.22
C ASP A 56 -5.47 2.65 -2.25
N ILE A 57 -4.16 2.78 -2.50
CA ILE A 57 -3.44 1.99 -3.51
C ILE A 57 -2.84 0.70 -2.95
N THR A 58 -2.75 0.57 -1.63
CA THR A 58 -2.13 -0.61 -0.97
C THR A 58 -3.04 -1.84 -1.11
N ILE A 59 -2.40 -3.02 -1.27
CA ILE A 59 -3.10 -4.31 -1.16
C ILE A 59 -3.55 -4.50 0.29
N GLY A 60 -4.84 -4.85 0.47
CA GLY A 60 -5.48 -4.90 1.79
C GLY A 60 -5.87 -3.52 2.34
N GLY A 61 -5.67 -2.44 1.57
CA GLY A 61 -6.05 -1.08 1.94
C GLY A 61 -7.53 -0.77 1.71
N LEU A 62 -7.88 0.52 1.72
CA LEU A 62 -9.28 0.98 1.74
C LEU A 62 -10.13 0.42 0.59
N ASN A 63 -9.60 0.41 -0.64
CA ASN A 63 -10.34 -0.12 -1.77
C ASN A 63 -10.56 -1.65 -1.72
N ASP A 64 -9.65 -2.41 -1.09
CA ASP A 64 -9.88 -3.83 -0.81
C ASP A 64 -10.90 -4.02 0.32
N MET A 65 -10.87 -3.17 1.35
CA MET A 65 -11.88 -3.17 2.42
C MET A 65 -13.27 -2.90 1.84
N LEU A 66 -13.40 -1.93 0.93
CA LEU A 66 -14.66 -1.61 0.26
C LEU A 66 -15.13 -2.77 -0.65
N ALA A 67 -14.21 -3.40 -1.40
CA ALA A 67 -14.53 -4.58 -2.22
C ALA A 67 -15.03 -5.75 -1.36
N ASN A 68 -14.39 -5.98 -0.21
CA ASN A 68 -14.82 -7.00 0.76
C ASN A 68 -16.19 -6.67 1.37
N ARG A 69 -16.43 -5.40 1.71
CA ARG A 69 -17.72 -4.93 2.25
C ARG A 69 -18.86 -5.17 1.25
N LEU A 70 -18.60 -5.01 -0.04
CA LEU A 70 -19.54 -5.32 -1.12
C LEU A 70 -19.59 -6.81 -1.47
N GLY A 71 -18.84 -7.67 -0.78
CA GLY A 71 -18.82 -9.11 -1.02
C GLY A 71 -18.25 -9.52 -2.39
N LEU A 72 -17.39 -8.70 -2.99
CA LEU A 72 -16.83 -8.98 -4.31
C LEU A 72 -15.82 -10.13 -4.26
N THR A 73 -15.84 -10.95 -5.29
CA THR A 73 -14.89 -12.03 -5.56
C THR A 73 -14.05 -11.70 -6.79
N ASN A 74 -12.97 -12.45 -7.03
CA ASN A 74 -12.06 -12.24 -8.18
C ASN A 74 -11.54 -10.79 -8.26
N VAL A 75 -11.28 -10.19 -7.09
CA VAL A 75 -10.88 -8.79 -6.97
C VAL A 75 -9.49 -8.57 -7.52
N ARG A 76 -9.33 -7.54 -8.35
CA ARG A 76 -8.05 -7.12 -8.93
C ARG A 76 -7.96 -5.60 -8.99
N GLY A 77 -6.74 -5.11 -9.22
CA GLY A 77 -6.51 -3.68 -9.39
C GLY A 77 -7.28 -3.07 -10.57
N PHE A 78 -7.71 -1.82 -10.40
CA PHE A 78 -8.60 -1.16 -11.35
C PHE A 78 -7.87 -0.12 -12.21
N VAL A 79 -7.27 0.92 -11.59
CA VAL A 79 -6.55 1.98 -12.33
C VAL A 79 -5.08 1.93 -11.96
N PRO A 80 -4.17 1.65 -12.91
CA PRO A 80 -2.74 1.72 -12.65
C PRO A 80 -2.31 3.14 -12.25
N THR A 81 -1.61 3.28 -11.13
CA THR A 81 -1.07 4.56 -10.62
C THR A 81 0.46 4.60 -10.65
N GLY A 82 1.10 3.47 -10.91
CA GLY A 82 2.53 3.31 -10.94
C GLY A 82 2.93 1.87 -10.66
N SER A 83 4.21 1.66 -10.46
CA SER A 83 4.75 0.38 -10.03
C SER A 83 5.93 0.60 -9.10
N ASP A 84 6.12 -0.31 -8.16
CA ASP A 84 7.34 -0.37 -7.38
C ASP A 84 8.45 -0.98 -8.23
N MET A 85 9.60 -0.32 -8.23
CA MET A 85 10.77 -0.85 -8.93
C MET A 85 11.26 -2.11 -8.22
N VAL A 86 11.54 -3.13 -9.01
CA VAL A 86 12.13 -4.37 -8.53
C VAL A 86 13.57 -4.41 -9.01
N TYR A 87 14.46 -4.87 -8.15
CA TYR A 87 15.88 -4.94 -8.41
C TYR A 87 16.37 -6.39 -8.33
N LYS A 88 17.33 -6.72 -9.16
CA LYS A 88 18.15 -7.91 -9.00
C LYS A 88 19.48 -7.50 -8.36
N ILE A 89 19.82 -8.11 -7.24
CA ILE A 89 21.11 -7.96 -6.58
C ILE A 89 21.92 -9.24 -6.81
N THR A 90 23.13 -9.09 -7.28
CA THR A 90 24.10 -10.17 -7.44
C THR A 90 25.30 -9.85 -6.56
N THR A 91 25.76 -10.79 -5.75
CA THR A 91 27.04 -10.70 -5.02
C THR A 91 27.85 -11.97 -5.22
N PHE A 92 29.17 -11.87 -5.11
CA PHE A 92 30.13 -12.96 -5.36
C PHE A 92 30.77 -13.33 -4.03
N VAL A 93 30.50 -14.53 -3.54
CA VAL A 93 30.80 -14.94 -2.18
C VAL A 93 31.62 -16.22 -2.18
N PRO A 94 32.68 -16.36 -1.34
CA PRO A 94 33.35 -17.63 -1.14
C PRO A 94 32.35 -18.74 -0.83
N THR A 95 32.58 -19.92 -1.38
CA THR A 95 31.60 -21.04 -1.36
C THR A 95 31.15 -21.42 0.07
N ASP A 96 32.05 -21.35 1.03
CA ASP A 96 31.82 -21.73 2.43
C ASP A 96 30.99 -20.70 3.23
N THR A 97 30.91 -19.46 2.78
CA THR A 97 30.15 -18.40 3.45
C THR A 97 28.89 -18.00 2.68
N ALA A 98 28.63 -18.58 1.51
CA ALA A 98 27.52 -18.19 0.63
C ALA A 98 26.14 -18.36 1.30
N ASP A 99 25.95 -19.40 2.13
CA ASP A 99 24.68 -19.63 2.81
C ASP A 99 24.38 -18.57 3.88
N ALA A 100 25.40 -18.13 4.61
CA ALA A 100 25.23 -17.07 5.61
C ALA A 100 24.83 -15.72 4.98
N VAL A 101 25.48 -15.37 3.85
CA VAL A 101 25.13 -14.15 3.10
C VAL A 101 23.73 -14.25 2.51
N ARG A 102 23.34 -15.40 1.98
CA ARG A 102 21.99 -15.64 1.44
C ARG A 102 20.91 -15.49 2.50
N GLU A 103 21.14 -16.06 3.69
CA GLU A 103 20.21 -15.96 4.82
C GLU A 103 20.07 -14.51 5.31
N ALA A 104 21.18 -13.78 5.43
CA ALA A 104 21.15 -12.36 5.80
C ALA A 104 20.36 -11.52 4.81
N MET A 105 20.54 -11.73 3.49
CA MET A 105 19.78 -11.05 2.46
C MET A 105 18.29 -11.39 2.52
N ALA A 106 17.94 -12.66 2.73
CA ALA A 106 16.56 -13.11 2.83
C ALA A 106 15.86 -12.51 4.06
N SER A 107 16.52 -12.54 5.24
CA SER A 107 16.02 -11.94 6.47
C SER A 107 15.77 -10.43 6.36
N ALA A 108 16.55 -9.74 5.52
CA ALA A 108 16.37 -8.32 5.21
C ALA A 108 15.27 -8.03 4.15
N GLY A 109 14.59 -9.08 3.64
CA GLY A 109 13.43 -8.95 2.74
C GLY A 109 13.69 -9.30 1.28
N ALA A 110 14.87 -9.87 0.92
CA ALA A 110 15.12 -10.34 -0.43
C ALA A 110 14.42 -11.67 -0.74
N GLY A 111 14.21 -11.95 -2.02
CA GLY A 111 13.73 -13.23 -2.50
C GLY A 111 12.25 -13.49 -2.29
N ARG A 112 11.41 -12.49 -2.29
CA ARG A 112 9.94 -12.64 -2.27
C ARG A 112 9.40 -12.68 -3.69
N ILE A 113 8.78 -13.80 -4.08
CA ILE A 113 8.16 -13.99 -5.40
C ILE A 113 6.79 -14.65 -5.20
N GLY A 114 5.72 -13.90 -5.33
CA GLY A 114 4.36 -14.36 -5.03
C GLY A 114 4.26 -14.89 -3.60
N ASN A 115 3.87 -16.14 -3.43
CA ASN A 115 3.74 -16.80 -2.13
C ASN A 115 5.03 -17.51 -1.66
N TYR A 116 6.17 -17.27 -2.33
CA TYR A 116 7.45 -17.86 -1.98
C TYR A 116 8.38 -16.81 -1.38
N GLU A 117 9.14 -17.22 -0.36
CA GLU A 117 10.16 -16.40 0.31
C GLU A 117 11.54 -17.03 0.15
N SER A 118 12.58 -16.29 0.48
CA SER A 118 13.98 -16.71 0.41
C SER A 118 14.41 -17.25 -0.97
N CYS A 119 13.72 -16.82 -2.03
CA CYS A 119 14.06 -17.23 -3.39
C CYS A 119 15.41 -16.63 -3.80
N SER A 120 16.33 -17.50 -4.20
CA SER A 120 17.63 -17.11 -4.76
C SER A 120 18.02 -18.06 -5.86
N PHE A 121 18.89 -17.59 -6.74
CA PHE A 121 19.52 -18.45 -7.73
C PHE A 121 21.03 -18.26 -7.69
N SER A 122 21.78 -19.35 -7.66
CA SER A 122 23.22 -19.29 -7.53
C SER A 122 23.91 -20.13 -8.60
N PHE A 123 25.09 -19.69 -9.00
CA PHE A 123 25.98 -20.46 -9.86
C PHE A 123 27.43 -20.30 -9.38
N ALA A 124 28.21 -21.38 -9.49
CA ALA A 124 29.61 -21.41 -9.11
C ALA A 124 30.48 -20.73 -10.17
N GLY A 125 31.54 -20.09 -9.72
CA GLY A 125 32.52 -19.43 -10.58
C GLY A 125 33.87 -19.27 -9.88
N GLU A 126 34.73 -18.47 -10.46
CA GLU A 126 36.04 -18.11 -9.89
C GLU A 126 36.13 -16.60 -9.76
N GLY A 127 36.31 -16.09 -8.55
CA GLY A 127 36.71 -14.73 -8.27
C GLY A 127 38.21 -14.54 -8.49
N ARG A 128 38.59 -13.39 -9.06
CA ARG A 128 40.00 -13.05 -9.26
C ARG A 128 40.24 -11.62 -8.84
N PHE A 129 41.21 -11.42 -7.95
CA PHE A 129 41.55 -10.09 -7.47
C PHE A 129 43.03 -9.98 -7.10
N ARG A 130 43.50 -8.75 -7.04
CA ARG A 130 44.82 -8.40 -6.53
C ARG A 130 44.69 -7.13 -5.69
N GLY A 131 44.88 -7.26 -4.39
CA GLY A 131 44.96 -6.10 -3.50
C GLY A 131 46.25 -5.27 -3.71
N ASN A 132 46.18 -3.99 -3.40
CA ASN A 132 47.36 -3.13 -3.30
C ASN A 132 47.99 -3.23 -1.91
N ASP A 133 49.07 -2.47 -1.65
CA ASP A 133 49.77 -2.50 -0.36
C ASP A 133 48.95 -1.97 0.84
N GLU A 134 47.82 -1.30 0.58
CA GLU A 134 46.92 -0.78 1.60
C GLU A 134 45.74 -1.76 1.92
N SER A 135 45.63 -2.83 1.14
CA SER A 135 44.55 -3.81 1.32
C SER A 135 44.88 -4.85 2.40
N HIS A 136 43.85 -5.34 3.07
CA HIS A 136 43.94 -6.40 4.09
C HIS A 136 43.05 -7.58 3.69
N PRO A 137 43.43 -8.33 2.64
CA PRO A 137 42.58 -9.38 2.10
C PRO A 137 42.39 -10.52 3.12
N VAL A 138 41.13 -10.96 3.29
CA VAL A 138 40.80 -12.12 4.12
C VAL A 138 41.34 -13.42 3.51
N ILE A 139 41.41 -13.49 2.17
CA ILE A 139 41.94 -14.61 1.40
C ILE A 139 43.04 -14.10 0.45
N GLY A 140 44.20 -14.75 0.47
CA GLY A 140 45.33 -14.35 -0.34
C GLY A 140 46.23 -13.31 0.33
N GLU A 141 47.15 -12.71 -0.46
CA GLU A 141 48.14 -11.73 0.01
C GLU A 141 48.11 -10.48 -0.87
N ALA A 142 48.34 -9.30 -0.26
CA ALA A 142 48.46 -8.03 -0.97
C ALA A 142 49.55 -8.13 -2.08
N GLY A 143 49.33 -7.51 -3.21
CA GLY A 143 50.23 -7.54 -4.38
C GLY A 143 50.20 -8.81 -5.23
N THR A 144 49.56 -9.89 -4.73
CA THR A 144 49.48 -11.19 -5.43
C THR A 144 48.13 -11.40 -6.11
N LEU A 145 48.10 -11.90 -7.34
CA LEU A 145 46.86 -12.31 -8.00
C LEU A 145 46.32 -13.58 -7.32
N THR A 146 45.18 -13.41 -6.66
CA THR A 146 44.51 -14.51 -5.97
C THR A 146 43.30 -14.99 -6.79
N VAL A 147 43.07 -16.30 -6.81
CA VAL A 147 41.91 -16.95 -7.45
C VAL A 147 41.19 -17.73 -6.41
N VAL A 148 39.88 -17.47 -6.26
CA VAL A 148 39.02 -18.09 -5.21
C VAL A 148 37.80 -18.70 -5.86
N PRO A 149 37.43 -19.96 -5.50
CA PRO A 149 36.11 -20.50 -5.83
C PRO A 149 35.02 -19.69 -5.16
N GLU A 150 34.13 -19.10 -5.93
CA GLU A 150 33.04 -18.25 -5.47
C GLU A 150 31.71 -18.71 -6.02
N VAL A 151 30.65 -18.29 -5.33
CA VAL A 151 29.26 -18.47 -5.75
C VAL A 151 28.66 -17.09 -6.03
N ALA A 152 28.15 -16.88 -7.24
CA ALA A 152 27.31 -15.74 -7.54
C ALA A 152 25.92 -15.97 -6.96
N VAL A 153 25.56 -15.24 -5.91
CA VAL A 153 24.25 -15.26 -5.28
C VAL A 153 23.38 -14.17 -5.90
N ASN A 154 22.27 -14.58 -6.50
CA ASN A 154 21.31 -13.68 -7.14
C ASN A 154 19.98 -13.69 -6.38
N VAL A 155 19.47 -12.51 -6.03
CA VAL A 155 18.17 -12.34 -5.38
C VAL A 155 17.38 -11.22 -6.08
N ILE A 156 16.07 -11.27 -5.92
CA ILE A 156 15.16 -10.18 -6.32
C ILE A 156 14.72 -9.45 -5.05
N VAL A 157 14.61 -8.12 -5.12
CA VAL A 157 14.17 -7.28 -4.00
C VAL A 157 13.36 -6.10 -4.52
N ASP A 158 12.31 -5.72 -3.81
CA ASP A 158 11.59 -4.49 -4.07
C ASP A 158 12.37 -3.24 -3.64
N GLY A 159 11.93 -2.07 -4.11
CA GLY A 159 12.61 -0.81 -3.82
C GLY A 159 12.63 -0.42 -2.35
N ALA A 160 11.63 -0.82 -1.57
CA ALA A 160 11.53 -0.49 -0.15
C ALA A 160 12.61 -1.21 0.67
N HIS A 161 12.92 -2.46 0.33
CA HIS A 161 13.89 -3.29 1.05
C HIS A 161 15.31 -3.23 0.47
N LYS A 162 15.50 -2.64 -0.73
CA LYS A 162 16.79 -2.64 -1.44
C LYS A 162 17.98 -2.26 -0.55
N GLN A 163 17.90 -1.14 0.15
CA GLN A 163 19.03 -0.66 0.96
C GLN A 163 19.30 -1.53 2.18
N ALA A 164 18.24 -2.04 2.83
CA ALA A 164 18.36 -2.96 3.96
C ALA A 164 19.05 -4.27 3.54
N VAL A 165 18.66 -4.82 2.38
CA VAL A 165 19.28 -6.03 1.80
C VAL A 165 20.75 -5.81 1.45
N ILE A 166 21.11 -4.66 0.85
CA ILE A 166 22.52 -4.34 0.53
C ILE A 166 23.35 -4.22 1.83
N ASN A 167 22.81 -3.60 2.86
CA ASN A 167 23.51 -3.45 4.13
C ASN A 167 23.72 -4.82 4.81
N ALA A 168 22.68 -5.66 4.89
CA ALA A 168 22.76 -7.00 5.45
C ALA A 168 23.74 -7.91 4.67
N MET A 169 23.72 -7.80 3.35
CA MET A 169 24.68 -8.48 2.47
C MET A 169 26.12 -8.10 2.84
N LYS A 170 26.42 -6.80 2.91
CA LYS A 170 27.76 -6.29 3.22
C LYS A 170 28.24 -6.70 4.61
N GLU A 171 27.35 -6.69 5.60
CA GLU A 171 27.67 -7.07 6.97
C GLU A 171 27.97 -8.57 7.10
N ALA A 172 27.27 -9.41 6.37
CA ALA A 172 27.47 -10.86 6.40
C ALA A 172 28.62 -11.32 5.49
N HIS A 173 29.07 -10.47 4.58
CA HIS A 173 30.11 -10.84 3.61
C HIS A 173 31.49 -10.86 4.26
N PRO A 174 32.35 -11.89 3.98
CA PRO A 174 33.67 -12.00 4.62
C PRO A 174 34.70 -10.98 4.12
N TYR A 175 34.51 -10.41 2.92
CA TYR A 175 35.49 -9.49 2.34
C TYR A 175 35.36 -8.06 2.87
N GLU A 176 36.50 -7.37 3.00
CA GLU A 176 36.54 -5.96 3.38
C GLU A 176 35.88 -5.04 2.33
N GLU A 177 36.07 -5.38 1.05
CA GLU A 177 35.44 -4.73 -0.10
C GLU A 177 34.55 -5.73 -0.84
N VAL A 178 33.25 -5.50 -0.81
CA VAL A 178 32.28 -6.43 -1.39
C VAL A 178 31.98 -6.09 -2.84
N ALA A 179 32.25 -7.02 -3.72
CA ALA A 179 31.81 -6.95 -5.12
C ALA A 179 30.34 -7.32 -5.25
N TYR A 180 29.53 -6.41 -5.74
CA TYR A 180 28.11 -6.66 -5.99
C TYR A 180 27.58 -5.79 -7.14
N GLU A 181 26.49 -6.24 -7.73
CA GLU A 181 25.80 -5.58 -8.83
C GLU A 181 24.32 -5.38 -8.48
N VAL A 182 23.74 -4.25 -8.93
CA VAL A 182 22.32 -3.96 -8.75
C VAL A 182 21.74 -3.58 -10.11
N PHE A 183 20.83 -4.41 -10.59
CA PHE A 183 20.10 -4.16 -11.83
C PHE A 183 18.66 -3.80 -11.54
N THR A 184 18.16 -2.74 -12.12
CA THR A 184 16.73 -2.45 -12.16
C THR A 184 16.07 -3.39 -13.15
N LEU A 185 15.01 -4.09 -12.71
CA LEU A 185 14.23 -4.96 -13.57
C LEU A 185 13.04 -4.17 -14.13
N HIS A 186 12.80 -4.33 -15.43
CA HIS A 186 11.59 -3.79 -16.04
C HIS A 186 10.36 -4.66 -15.69
N GLU A 187 10.56 -5.96 -15.67
CA GLU A 187 9.59 -6.98 -15.26
C GLU A 187 10.29 -8.04 -14.39
N PRO A 188 9.67 -8.60 -13.34
CA PRO A 188 8.36 -8.22 -12.81
C PRO A 188 8.41 -6.87 -12.07
N ASN A 189 7.32 -6.15 -12.07
CA ASN A 189 7.12 -4.99 -11.23
C ASN A 189 5.87 -5.19 -10.33
N ILE A 190 5.84 -4.54 -9.20
CA ILE A 190 4.67 -4.57 -8.31
C ILE A 190 3.77 -3.40 -8.73
N GLY A 191 2.77 -3.70 -9.56
CA GLY A 191 1.81 -2.71 -10.00
C GLY A 191 1.01 -2.13 -8.84
N ARG A 192 0.99 -0.81 -8.73
CA ARG A 192 0.11 -0.08 -7.81
C ARG A 192 -1.15 0.34 -8.55
N THR A 193 -2.29 0.11 -7.94
CA THR A 193 -3.58 0.42 -8.55
C THR A 193 -4.49 1.13 -7.57
N LEU A 194 -5.15 2.18 -8.03
CA LEU A 194 -6.24 2.84 -7.32
C LEU A 194 -7.55 2.16 -7.68
N GLY A 195 -8.41 1.98 -6.69
CA GLY A 195 -9.67 1.27 -6.87
C GLY A 195 -9.49 -0.23 -7.13
N ARG A 196 -10.61 -0.92 -7.22
CA ARG A 196 -10.69 -2.37 -7.48
C ARG A 196 -11.77 -2.67 -8.51
N ILE A 197 -11.64 -3.81 -9.17
CA ILE A 197 -12.70 -4.40 -10.00
C ILE A 197 -12.84 -5.87 -9.62
N GLY A 198 -14.07 -6.32 -9.42
CA GLY A 198 -14.39 -7.68 -9.00
C GLY A 198 -15.77 -8.09 -9.44
N GLU A 199 -16.25 -9.23 -8.98
CA GLU A 199 -17.52 -9.81 -9.34
C GLU A 199 -18.39 -10.05 -8.10
N LEU A 200 -19.67 -9.72 -8.19
CA LEU A 200 -20.66 -10.19 -7.21
C LEU A 200 -20.69 -11.72 -7.22
N PRO A 201 -21.00 -12.39 -6.10
CA PRO A 201 -21.14 -13.85 -6.07
C PRO A 201 -22.20 -14.36 -7.05
N GLU A 202 -23.30 -13.62 -7.17
CA GLU A 202 -24.40 -13.89 -8.11
C GLU A 202 -24.72 -12.64 -8.92
N THR A 203 -25.30 -12.85 -10.10
CA THR A 203 -25.79 -11.74 -10.93
C THR A 203 -27.08 -11.18 -10.32
N MET A 204 -27.15 -9.86 -10.20
CA MET A 204 -28.29 -9.14 -9.64
C MET A 204 -28.99 -8.29 -10.70
N ASP A 205 -30.30 -8.11 -10.56
CA ASP A 205 -30.99 -7.02 -11.25
C ASP A 205 -30.72 -5.67 -10.52
N PHE A 206 -31.20 -4.58 -11.09
CA PHE A 206 -30.95 -3.25 -10.55
C PHE A 206 -31.51 -3.06 -9.14
N GLU A 207 -32.71 -3.55 -8.83
CA GLU A 207 -33.34 -3.33 -7.52
C GLU A 207 -32.63 -4.17 -6.45
N SER A 208 -32.32 -5.41 -6.74
CA SER A 208 -31.52 -6.28 -5.85
C SER A 208 -30.13 -5.70 -5.60
N PHE A 209 -29.48 -5.14 -6.62
CA PHE A 209 -28.18 -4.49 -6.48
C PHE A 209 -28.26 -3.21 -5.64
N ARG A 210 -29.30 -2.40 -5.82
CA ARG A 210 -29.54 -1.21 -4.99
C ARG A 210 -29.72 -1.58 -3.52
N GLU A 211 -30.52 -2.61 -3.23
CA GLU A 211 -30.73 -3.10 -1.87
C GLU A 211 -29.42 -3.64 -1.26
N HIS A 212 -28.67 -4.43 -2.02
CA HIS A 212 -27.35 -4.93 -1.61
C HIS A 212 -26.38 -3.81 -1.26
N LEU A 213 -26.33 -2.74 -2.08
CA LEU A 213 -25.49 -1.57 -1.78
C LEU A 213 -25.95 -0.84 -0.50
N GLN A 214 -27.27 -0.69 -0.30
CA GLN A 214 -27.81 -0.02 0.90
C GLN A 214 -27.51 -0.82 2.17
N GLU A 215 -27.55 -2.14 2.11
CA GLU A 215 -27.18 -3.01 3.23
C GLU A 215 -25.67 -3.00 3.50
N SER A 216 -24.86 -3.01 2.43
CA SER A 216 -23.40 -3.02 2.54
C SER A 216 -22.83 -1.67 2.99
N LEU A 217 -23.47 -0.55 2.60
CA LEU A 217 -23.07 0.82 2.86
C LEU A 217 -24.22 1.59 3.54
N PRO A 218 -24.52 1.30 4.81
CA PRO A 218 -25.73 1.81 5.48
C PRO A 218 -25.76 3.33 5.64
N HIS A 219 -24.60 3.98 5.64
CA HIS A 219 -24.48 5.44 5.76
C HIS A 219 -24.29 6.15 4.40
N ALA A 220 -24.36 5.40 3.29
CA ALA A 220 -24.26 5.98 1.96
C ALA A 220 -25.62 6.56 1.52
N ASN A 221 -25.63 7.79 1.04
CA ASN A 221 -26.76 8.36 0.33
C ASN A 221 -26.63 8.05 -1.17
N LEU A 222 -27.21 6.91 -1.59
CA LEU A 222 -27.01 6.37 -2.94
C LEU A 222 -27.73 7.20 -4.01
N ARG A 223 -26.97 7.71 -4.98
CA ARG A 223 -27.50 8.29 -6.21
C ARG A 223 -27.04 7.46 -7.41
N PHE A 224 -27.95 7.24 -8.35
CA PHE A 224 -27.69 6.42 -9.53
C PHE A 224 -27.71 7.28 -10.79
N GLY A 225 -26.74 7.08 -11.67
CA GLY A 225 -26.59 7.80 -12.92
C GLY A 225 -26.16 6.85 -14.06
N GLY A 226 -26.03 7.40 -15.26
CA GLY A 226 -25.66 6.61 -16.43
C GLY A 226 -26.83 5.81 -17.00
N ILE A 227 -26.65 4.51 -17.18
CA ILE A 227 -27.67 3.60 -17.74
C ILE A 227 -28.05 2.54 -16.70
N LYS A 228 -29.37 2.40 -16.45
CA LYS A 228 -29.89 1.29 -15.65
C LYS A 228 -29.61 -0.04 -16.34
N LYS A 229 -29.10 -1.01 -15.60
CA LYS A 229 -28.75 -2.35 -16.10
C LYS A 229 -29.75 -3.37 -15.56
N ASP A 230 -30.18 -4.30 -16.40
CA ASP A 230 -31.05 -5.42 -16.01
C ASP A 230 -30.24 -6.59 -15.42
N SER A 231 -28.93 -6.60 -15.62
CA SER A 231 -28.01 -7.65 -15.17
C SER A 231 -26.69 -7.00 -14.75
N ILE A 232 -26.32 -7.18 -13.49
CA ILE A 232 -25.15 -6.59 -12.85
C ILE A 232 -24.35 -7.71 -12.20
N LYS A 233 -23.10 -7.88 -12.61
CA LYS A 233 -22.18 -8.91 -12.12
C LYS A 233 -20.81 -8.32 -11.80
N THR A 234 -20.24 -7.58 -12.75
CA THR A 234 -18.91 -7.00 -12.62
C THR A 234 -18.98 -5.58 -12.08
N ILE A 235 -18.35 -5.35 -10.95
CA ILE A 235 -18.32 -4.05 -10.25
C ILE A 235 -16.90 -3.50 -10.27
N ALA A 236 -16.74 -2.28 -10.78
CA ALA A 236 -15.58 -1.46 -10.50
C ALA A 236 -15.90 -0.53 -9.32
N LEU A 237 -14.93 -0.23 -8.50
CA LEU A 237 -15.07 0.70 -7.37
C LEU A 237 -13.82 1.54 -7.16
N CYS A 238 -14.01 2.74 -6.63
CA CYS A 238 -12.97 3.61 -6.10
C CYS A 238 -13.55 4.41 -4.94
N SER A 239 -12.96 4.32 -3.76
CA SER A 239 -13.39 5.08 -2.58
C SER A 239 -13.20 6.58 -2.79
N GLY A 240 -13.96 7.39 -2.03
CA GLY A 240 -13.91 8.85 -2.10
C GLY A 240 -14.26 9.40 -3.48
N GLY A 241 -13.54 10.40 -3.94
CA GLY A 241 -13.80 11.12 -5.19
C GLY A 241 -13.17 10.46 -6.43
N GLY A 242 -13.69 9.32 -6.89
CA GLY A 242 -13.17 8.57 -8.04
C GLY A 242 -13.86 8.85 -9.38
N ALA A 243 -14.67 9.89 -9.51
CA ALA A 243 -15.46 10.17 -10.74
C ALA A 243 -14.59 10.33 -12.00
N GLU A 244 -13.35 10.76 -11.88
CA GLU A 244 -12.40 10.88 -13.00
C GLU A 244 -12.07 9.55 -13.69
N PHE A 245 -12.27 8.42 -13.00
CA PHE A 245 -11.97 7.07 -13.51
C PHE A 245 -13.15 6.37 -14.21
N ILE A 246 -14.27 7.06 -14.44
CA ILE A 246 -15.45 6.51 -15.14
C ILE A 246 -15.06 5.88 -16.48
N LYS A 247 -14.13 6.49 -17.23
CA LYS A 247 -13.65 5.94 -18.51
C LYS A 247 -12.93 4.59 -18.37
N ASN A 248 -12.34 4.33 -17.24
CA ASN A 248 -11.65 3.07 -16.96
C ASN A 248 -12.64 1.95 -16.63
N ALA A 249 -13.85 2.31 -16.15
CA ALA A 249 -14.87 1.39 -15.68
C ALA A 249 -15.75 0.78 -16.78
N VAL A 250 -15.52 1.09 -18.06
CA VAL A 250 -16.36 0.66 -19.20
C VAL A 250 -16.51 -0.85 -19.38
N LYS A 251 -15.63 -1.63 -18.74
CA LYS A 251 -15.70 -3.10 -18.74
C LYS A 251 -16.52 -3.68 -17.58
N ALA A 252 -16.96 -2.83 -16.66
CA ALA A 252 -17.84 -3.21 -15.55
C ALA A 252 -19.30 -2.95 -15.90
N ASP A 253 -20.21 -3.64 -15.21
CA ASP A 253 -21.63 -3.37 -15.31
C ASP A 253 -22.01 -2.14 -14.50
N ALA A 254 -21.39 -1.95 -13.34
CA ALA A 254 -21.54 -0.78 -12.49
C ALA A 254 -20.20 -0.26 -11.96
N TYR A 255 -20.16 1.05 -11.72
CA TYR A 255 -19.04 1.73 -11.06
C TYR A 255 -19.52 2.44 -9.79
N VAL A 256 -18.97 2.05 -8.64
CA VAL A 256 -19.30 2.61 -7.32
C VAL A 256 -18.19 3.54 -6.88
N THR A 257 -18.53 4.80 -6.56
CA THR A 257 -17.58 5.83 -6.10
C THR A 257 -18.33 6.95 -5.36
N GLY A 258 -17.66 8.03 -5.00
CA GLY A 258 -18.26 9.25 -4.46
C GLY A 258 -18.04 10.47 -5.34
N ASP A 259 -18.63 11.60 -4.94
CA ASP A 259 -18.45 12.93 -5.54
C ASP A 259 -18.80 13.00 -7.05
N VAL A 260 -19.77 12.24 -7.52
CA VAL A 260 -20.17 12.20 -8.93
C VAL A 260 -20.97 13.46 -9.30
N LYS A 261 -20.48 14.23 -10.25
CA LYS A 261 -21.12 15.43 -10.78
C LYS A 261 -22.05 15.10 -11.94
N TYR A 262 -22.87 16.08 -12.31
CA TYR A 262 -23.82 15.95 -13.41
C TYR A 262 -23.17 15.46 -14.73
N HIS A 263 -22.04 16.06 -15.12
CA HIS A 263 -21.35 15.70 -16.36
C HIS A 263 -20.66 14.34 -16.29
N ASP A 264 -20.28 13.88 -15.10
CA ASP A 264 -19.74 12.54 -14.89
C ASP A 264 -20.83 11.48 -15.11
N ALA A 265 -22.04 11.73 -14.60
CA ALA A 265 -23.20 10.86 -14.86
C ALA A 265 -23.63 10.88 -16.33
N GLN A 266 -23.52 12.04 -17.02
CA GLN A 266 -23.75 12.14 -18.45
C GLN A 266 -22.73 11.29 -19.23
N LEU A 267 -21.45 11.39 -18.89
CA LEU A 267 -20.38 10.59 -19.50
C LEU A 267 -20.62 9.09 -19.28
N ALA A 268 -21.01 8.68 -18.07
CA ALA A 268 -21.34 7.29 -17.78
C ALA A 268 -22.48 6.80 -18.68
N LYS A 269 -23.50 7.64 -18.94
CA LYS A 269 -24.59 7.32 -19.86
C LYS A 269 -24.10 7.13 -21.29
N GLU A 270 -23.24 8.01 -21.78
CA GLU A 270 -22.66 7.92 -23.12
C GLU A 270 -21.81 6.64 -23.30
N LEU A 271 -21.16 6.20 -22.24
CA LEU A 271 -20.34 4.97 -22.19
C LEU A 271 -21.16 3.69 -21.94
N GLY A 272 -22.47 3.81 -21.70
CA GLY A 272 -23.31 2.64 -21.42
C GLY A 272 -23.09 2.03 -20.04
N LEU A 273 -22.59 2.79 -19.07
CA LEU A 273 -22.21 2.37 -17.72
C LEU A 273 -23.27 2.81 -16.69
N LEU A 274 -23.57 1.96 -15.71
CA LEU A 274 -24.24 2.36 -14.49
C LEU A 274 -23.20 2.97 -13.55
N VAL A 275 -23.37 4.23 -13.13
CA VAL A 275 -22.54 4.84 -12.08
C VAL A 275 -23.37 5.00 -10.80
N VAL A 276 -22.77 4.66 -9.67
CA VAL A 276 -23.34 4.83 -8.34
C VAL A 276 -22.47 5.81 -7.57
N ASP A 277 -23.06 6.94 -7.22
CA ASP A 277 -22.50 7.85 -6.23
C ASP A 277 -22.98 7.40 -4.84
N ALA A 278 -22.10 6.76 -4.11
CA ALA A 278 -22.33 6.31 -2.74
C ALA A 278 -21.83 7.31 -1.69
N GLY A 279 -21.44 8.50 -2.16
CA GLY A 279 -20.87 9.55 -1.32
C GLY A 279 -19.42 9.29 -0.92
N HIS A 280 -18.70 10.38 -0.64
CA HIS A 280 -17.31 10.30 -0.18
C HIS A 280 -17.25 9.57 1.15
N PHE A 281 -17.99 10.06 2.15
CA PHE A 281 -18.07 9.45 3.48
C PHE A 281 -18.55 8.00 3.42
N GLY A 282 -19.62 7.69 2.69
CA GLY A 282 -20.20 6.35 2.62
C GLY A 282 -19.26 5.29 2.04
N THR A 283 -18.26 5.70 1.23
CA THR A 283 -17.25 4.78 0.69
C THR A 283 -15.97 4.69 1.53
N GLU A 284 -15.78 5.62 2.49
CA GLU A 284 -14.53 5.73 3.26
C GLU A 284 -14.70 5.52 4.77
N GLU A 285 -15.91 5.57 5.33
CA GLU A 285 -16.13 5.43 6.78
C GLU A 285 -15.52 4.15 7.37
N ILE A 286 -15.49 3.09 6.59
CA ILE A 286 -14.95 1.77 6.98
C ILE A 286 -13.46 1.81 7.31
N VAL A 287 -12.75 2.86 6.91
CA VAL A 287 -11.29 2.97 7.04
C VAL A 287 -10.84 3.00 8.52
N ALA A 288 -11.61 3.65 9.40
CA ALA A 288 -11.26 3.76 10.81
C ALA A 288 -11.22 2.39 11.48
N ASP A 289 -12.24 1.58 11.26
CA ASP A 289 -12.32 0.22 11.78
C ASP A 289 -11.28 -0.70 11.13
N GLY A 290 -11.09 -0.59 9.82
CA GLY A 290 -10.10 -1.36 9.10
C GLY A 290 -8.67 -1.11 9.60
N ILE A 291 -8.29 0.14 9.83
CA ILE A 291 -6.99 0.50 10.40
C ILE A 291 -6.87 -0.01 11.84
N ARG A 292 -7.92 0.17 12.67
CA ARG A 292 -7.95 -0.34 14.05
C ARG A 292 -7.69 -1.84 14.08
N ASP A 293 -8.41 -2.61 13.29
CA ASP A 293 -8.33 -4.07 13.29
C ASP A 293 -6.97 -4.55 12.77
N TYR A 294 -6.45 -3.91 11.73
CA TYR A 294 -5.09 -4.17 11.23
C TYR A 294 -4.02 -3.90 12.30
N LEU A 295 -4.09 -2.76 12.99
CA LEU A 295 -3.10 -2.39 14.01
C LEU A 295 -3.17 -3.31 15.23
N ARG A 296 -4.37 -3.74 15.63
CA ARG A 296 -4.53 -4.73 16.72
C ARG A 296 -3.90 -6.07 16.35
N ASP A 297 -4.17 -6.56 15.14
CA ASP A 297 -3.56 -7.80 14.65
C ASP A 297 -2.02 -7.71 14.59
N GLN A 298 -1.47 -6.58 14.13
CA GLN A 298 -0.02 -6.36 14.10
C GLN A 298 0.57 -6.21 15.51
N SER A 299 -0.14 -5.55 16.44
CA SER A 299 0.26 -5.44 17.83
C SER A 299 0.35 -6.80 18.50
N ASP A 300 -0.66 -7.63 18.32
CA ASP A 300 -0.70 -8.99 18.87
C ASP A 300 0.47 -9.85 18.33
N LYS A 301 0.71 -9.80 17.02
CA LYS A 301 1.83 -10.51 16.36
C LYS A 301 3.20 -10.00 16.80
N GLY A 302 3.34 -8.69 16.99
CA GLY A 302 4.58 -8.04 17.40
C GLY A 302 4.83 -8.04 18.91
N GLY A 303 3.84 -8.44 19.72
CA GLY A 303 3.91 -8.36 21.18
C GLY A 303 4.00 -6.91 21.68
N TRP A 304 3.38 -5.96 20.97
CA TRP A 304 3.41 -4.54 21.35
C TRP A 304 2.35 -4.26 22.40
N ASP A 305 2.70 -3.48 23.44
CA ASP A 305 1.76 -3.01 24.47
C ASP A 305 1.16 -1.66 24.03
N ILE A 306 0.23 -1.70 23.08
CA ILE A 306 -0.48 -0.52 22.59
C ILE A 306 -2.00 -0.73 22.63
N ALA A 307 -2.74 0.30 23.02
CA ALA A 307 -4.19 0.34 22.91
C ALA A 307 -4.58 1.02 21.58
N VAL A 308 -5.43 0.37 20.79
CA VAL A 308 -5.95 0.91 19.53
C VAL A 308 -7.47 0.91 19.56
N GLN A 309 -8.07 2.07 19.28
CA GLN A 309 -9.52 2.23 19.20
C GLN A 309 -9.91 3.17 18.07
N SER A 310 -11.11 2.98 17.49
CA SER A 310 -11.67 3.88 16.50
C SER A 310 -12.60 4.91 17.18
N PHE A 311 -12.71 6.09 16.55
CA PHE A 311 -13.69 7.08 16.93
C PHE A 311 -15.02 6.75 16.24
N GLU A 312 -16.02 6.31 17.02
CA GLU A 312 -17.28 5.75 16.49
C GLU A 312 -18.31 6.81 16.08
N ASN A 313 -18.19 8.06 16.56
CA ASN A 313 -19.16 9.12 16.32
C ASN A 313 -18.84 9.97 15.08
N GLN A 314 -18.27 9.36 14.04
CA GLN A 314 -18.08 10.04 12.76
C GLN A 314 -19.42 10.17 12.04
N ALA A 315 -19.68 11.33 11.47
CA ALA A 315 -20.88 11.60 10.68
C ALA A 315 -20.49 12.29 9.38
N ASP A 316 -21.29 12.09 8.34
CA ASP A 316 -21.16 12.85 7.11
C ASP A 316 -21.34 14.34 7.40
N PHE A 317 -20.63 15.19 6.68
CA PHE A 317 -20.84 16.63 6.72
C PHE A 317 -22.11 17.06 5.95
N PHE A 318 -22.61 16.18 5.08
CA PHE A 318 -23.89 16.36 4.40
C PHE A 318 -25.00 15.59 5.18
N PHE A 319 -26.08 16.29 5.46
CA PHE A 319 -27.24 15.73 6.16
C PHE A 319 -28.50 16.09 5.34
N GLU A 320 -29.55 15.27 5.47
CA GLU A 320 -30.87 15.50 4.85
C GLU A 320 -31.69 16.56 5.62
#